data_7a97c175b2a50bc27130de35a5199df5
#
_entry.id   7a97c175b2a50bc27130de35a5199df5
#
_cell.length_a   1.000
_cell.length_b   1.000
_cell.length_c   1.000
_cell.angle_alpha   90.00
_cell.angle_beta   90.00
_cell.angle_gamma   90.00
#
_symmetry.space_group_name_H-M   'P 1'
#
loop_
_entity.id
_entity.type
_entity.pdbx_description
1 polymer ?
#
loop_
_entity_poly.entity_id
_entity_poly.type
_entity_poly.pdbx_seq_one_letter_code
_entity_poly.pdbx_strand_id
1 'polypeptide(L)'
;IGFAGLRLGLLIGSQNTIKELDKLRLPYNINILTQASANFLLKGKDHIVANANIIINERQRLFDELIAMDSLTVFPSQANFLLIKVDKY
;
A
#
# COMPACT_ATOMS: atom_id res chain seq x y z
N ILE A 1 -3.48 -3.19 -0.97
CA ILE A 1 -4.06 -4.53 -1.24
C ILE A 1 -3.15 -5.65 -0.70
N GLY A 2 -1.87 -5.40 -0.42
CA GLY A 2 -0.97 -6.39 0.19
C GLY A 2 -0.43 -7.47 -0.79
N PHE A 3 -0.46 -7.22 -2.09
CA PHE A 3 0.00 -8.19 -3.10
C PHE A 3 1.49 -8.04 -3.48
N ALA A 4 2.26 -7.31 -2.68
CA ALA A 4 3.68 -7.12 -2.95
C ALA A 4 4.47 -8.43 -3.00
N GLY A 5 4.14 -9.40 -2.14
CA GLY A 5 4.72 -10.74 -2.15
C GLY A 5 4.40 -11.55 -3.41
N LEU A 6 3.27 -11.27 -4.06
CA LEU A 6 2.89 -11.83 -5.36
C LEU A 6 3.49 -11.05 -6.54
N ARG A 7 4.32 -10.04 -6.29
CA ARG A 7 4.89 -9.16 -7.32
C ARG A 7 3.84 -8.47 -8.18
N LEU A 8 2.67 -8.18 -7.60
CA LEU A 8 1.56 -7.53 -8.26
C LEU A 8 1.34 -6.12 -7.69
N GLY A 9 1.40 -5.14 -8.58
CA GLY A 9 1.03 -3.75 -8.34
C GLY A 9 -0.11 -3.33 -9.26
N LEU A 10 -0.85 -2.30 -8.86
CA LEU A 10 -1.91 -1.70 -9.66
C LEU A 10 -1.61 -0.22 -9.86
N LEU A 11 -1.74 0.22 -11.09
CA LEU A 11 -1.68 1.63 -11.46
C LEU A 11 -3.01 2.03 -12.07
N ILE A 12 -3.60 3.10 -11.54
CA ILE A 12 -4.85 3.67 -12.03
C ILE A 12 -4.57 5.10 -12.46
N GLY A 13 -4.97 5.45 -13.65
CA GLY A 13 -4.72 6.78 -14.20
C GLY A 13 -5.58 7.10 -15.42
N SER A 14 -5.35 8.26 -16.05
CA SER A 14 -6.04 8.61 -17.28
C SER A 14 -5.71 7.60 -18.39
N GLN A 15 -6.63 7.42 -19.34
CA GLN A 15 -6.43 6.50 -20.46
C GLN A 15 -5.14 6.80 -21.24
N ASN A 16 -4.84 8.07 -21.43
CA ASN A 16 -3.62 8.50 -22.16
C ASN A 16 -2.37 8.12 -21.38
N THR A 17 -2.33 8.39 -20.08
CA THR A 17 -1.20 8.03 -19.22
C THR A 17 -0.97 6.51 -19.21
N ILE A 18 -2.03 5.74 -19.06
CA ILE A 18 -1.93 4.27 -19.05
C ILE A 18 -1.43 3.74 -20.40
N LYS A 19 -1.93 4.28 -21.53
CA LYS A 19 -1.44 3.90 -22.88
C LYS A 19 0.05 4.15 -23.07
N GLU A 20 0.58 5.28 -22.58
CA GLU A 20 2.00 5.58 -22.69
C GLU A 20 2.85 4.63 -21.84
N LEU A 21 2.42 4.35 -20.61
CA LEU A 21 3.11 3.42 -19.72
C LEU A 21 3.05 1.97 -20.22
N ASP A 22 1.95 1.56 -20.85
CA ASP A 22 1.80 0.21 -21.40
C ASP A 22 2.79 -0.09 -22.53
N LYS A 23 3.30 0.93 -23.24
CA LYS A 23 4.36 0.77 -24.24
C LYS A 23 5.69 0.31 -23.63
N LEU A 24 5.91 0.58 -22.35
CA LEU A 24 7.12 0.20 -21.60
C LEU A 24 6.96 -1.16 -20.89
N ARG A 25 5.77 -1.69 -20.88
CA ARG A 25 5.46 -2.95 -20.19
C ARG A 25 6.05 -4.13 -20.98
N LEU A 26 6.85 -4.94 -20.28
CA LEU A 26 7.40 -6.16 -20.87
C LEU A 26 6.30 -7.20 -21.09
N PRO A 27 6.36 -7.97 -22.19
CA PRO A 27 5.53 -9.15 -22.36
C PRO A 27 5.75 -10.12 -21.18
N TYR A 28 4.69 -10.83 -20.78
CA TYR A 28 4.73 -11.81 -19.69
C TYR A 28 5.21 -11.28 -18.33
N ASN A 29 5.03 -9.98 -18.08
CA ASN A 29 5.42 -9.32 -16.83
C ASN A 29 4.70 -9.86 -15.57
N ILE A 30 3.55 -10.53 -15.73
CA ILE A 30 2.79 -11.15 -14.64
C ILE A 30 2.61 -12.64 -14.94
N ASN A 31 3.14 -13.49 -14.05
CA ASN A 31 3.02 -14.94 -14.22
C ASN A 31 1.60 -15.43 -13.93
N ILE A 32 1.27 -16.62 -14.41
CA ILE A 32 -0.09 -17.19 -14.32
C ILE A 32 -0.53 -17.44 -12.88
N LEU A 33 0.38 -17.83 -11.99
CA LEU A 33 0.07 -18.06 -10.57
C LEU A 33 -0.30 -16.78 -9.87
N THR A 34 0.40 -15.68 -10.15
CA THR A 34 0.07 -14.34 -9.66
C THR A 34 -1.33 -13.92 -10.13
N GLN A 35 -1.67 -14.14 -11.40
CA GLN A 35 -3.00 -13.82 -11.94
C GLN A 35 -4.10 -14.66 -11.27
N ALA A 36 -3.88 -15.95 -11.12
CA ALA A 36 -4.83 -16.86 -10.46
C ALA A 36 -5.03 -16.49 -8.98
N SER A 37 -3.94 -16.21 -8.27
CA SER A 37 -3.97 -15.79 -6.87
C SER A 37 -4.69 -14.44 -6.70
N ALA A 38 -4.41 -13.47 -7.56
CA ALA A 38 -5.10 -12.18 -7.54
C ALA A 38 -6.61 -12.32 -7.77
N ASN A 39 -7.02 -13.12 -8.75
CA ASN A 39 -8.43 -13.41 -9.01
C ASN A 39 -9.12 -14.06 -7.81
N PHE A 40 -8.47 -15.00 -7.16
CA PHE A 40 -9.00 -15.67 -5.97
C PHE A 40 -9.16 -14.67 -4.81
N LEU A 41 -8.12 -13.90 -4.51
CA LEU A 41 -8.12 -12.94 -3.40
C LEU A 41 -9.11 -11.78 -3.61
N LEU A 42 -9.25 -11.29 -4.85
CA LEU A 42 -10.19 -10.21 -5.17
C LEU A 42 -11.66 -10.63 -5.05
N LYS A 43 -11.97 -11.92 -5.13
CA LYS A 43 -13.32 -12.43 -4.82
C LYS A 43 -13.67 -12.27 -3.34
N GLY A 44 -12.66 -12.31 -2.45
CA GLY A 44 -12.81 -12.08 -1.02
C GLY A 44 -12.48 -10.64 -0.60
N LYS A 45 -12.86 -9.63 -1.38
CA LYS A 45 -12.53 -8.21 -1.17
C LYS A 45 -12.86 -7.69 0.23
N ASP A 46 -13.88 -8.25 0.88
CA ASP A 46 -14.29 -7.80 2.22
C ASP A 46 -13.21 -8.05 3.27
N HIS A 47 -12.44 -9.14 3.16
CA HIS A 47 -11.27 -9.39 4.01
C HIS A 47 -10.16 -8.39 3.75
N ILE A 48 -9.97 -7.98 2.49
CA ILE A 48 -8.95 -6.97 2.12
C ILE A 48 -9.31 -5.63 2.75
N VAL A 49 -10.59 -5.23 2.66
CA VAL A 49 -11.10 -3.99 3.26
C VAL A 49 -11.00 -4.03 4.78
N ALA A 50 -11.39 -5.14 5.41
CA ALA A 50 -11.28 -5.31 6.85
C ALA A 50 -9.83 -5.17 7.34
N ASN A 51 -8.88 -5.83 6.68
CA ASN A 51 -7.45 -5.72 6.99
C ASN A 51 -6.92 -4.29 6.78
N ALA A 52 -7.35 -3.62 5.71
CA ALA A 52 -6.97 -2.22 5.47
C ALA A 52 -7.46 -1.30 6.59
N ASN A 53 -8.69 -1.50 7.09
CA ASN A 53 -9.23 -0.72 8.19
C ASN A 53 -8.46 -0.97 9.51
N ILE A 54 -8.04 -2.20 9.78
CA ILE A 54 -7.18 -2.51 10.94
C ILE A 54 -5.87 -1.73 10.85
N ILE A 55 -5.21 -1.73 9.69
CA ILE A 55 -3.95 -0.99 9.47
C ILE A 55 -4.16 0.51 9.64
N ILE A 56 -5.25 1.06 9.12
CA ILE A 56 -5.57 2.49 9.25
C ILE A 56 -5.74 2.87 10.72
N ASN A 57 -6.50 2.08 11.49
CA ASN A 57 -6.74 2.33 12.90
C ASN A 57 -5.45 2.23 13.73
N GLU A 58 -4.65 1.17 13.51
CA GLU A 58 -3.38 0.99 14.21
C GLU A 58 -2.36 2.07 13.85
N ARG A 59 -2.32 2.51 12.60
CA ARG A 59 -1.48 3.65 12.19
C ARG A 59 -1.88 4.93 12.93
N GLN A 60 -3.19 5.21 13.04
CA GLN A 60 -3.66 6.38 13.77
C GLN A 60 -3.32 6.29 15.25
N ARG A 61 -3.58 5.13 15.88
CA ARG A 61 -3.22 4.89 17.29
C ARG A 61 -1.72 5.13 17.52
N LEU A 62 -0.88 4.58 16.66
CA LEU A 62 0.57 4.74 16.75
C LEU A 62 0.99 6.21 16.52
N PHE A 63 0.36 6.91 15.58
CA PHE A 63 0.61 8.33 15.34
C PHE A 63 0.32 9.16 16.59
N ASP A 64 -0.83 8.93 17.23
CA ASP A 64 -1.26 9.68 18.42
C ASP A 64 -0.33 9.43 19.63
N GLU A 65 0.18 8.20 19.79
CA GLU A 65 1.16 7.86 20.83
C GLU A 65 2.54 8.51 20.57
N LEU A 66 3.00 8.49 19.32
CA LEU A 66 4.32 9.03 18.96
C LEU A 66 4.36 10.55 18.98
N ILE A 67 3.28 11.25 18.61
CA ILE A 67 3.23 12.71 18.64
C ILE A 67 3.25 13.26 20.07
N ALA A 68 2.93 12.45 21.07
CA ALA A 68 3.02 12.80 22.48
C ALA A 68 4.47 12.76 23.03
N MET A 69 5.44 12.31 22.23
CA MET A 69 6.85 12.23 22.62
C MET A 69 7.61 13.48 22.17
N ASP A 70 8.10 14.29 23.12
CA ASP A 70 8.77 15.58 22.85
C ASP A 70 10.03 15.48 21.98
N SER A 71 10.64 14.27 21.88
CA SER A 71 11.85 14.03 21.10
C SER A 71 11.60 13.65 19.65
N LEU A 72 10.34 13.57 19.23
CA LEU A 72 9.96 13.09 17.91
C LEU A 72 9.12 14.12 17.14
N THR A 73 9.43 14.26 15.86
CA THR A 73 8.52 14.88 14.89
C THR A 73 7.92 13.77 14.03
N VAL A 74 6.60 13.61 14.07
CA VAL A 74 5.89 12.57 13.33
C VAL A 74 5.13 13.21 12.16
N PHE A 75 5.34 12.67 10.95
CA PHE A 75 4.68 13.19 9.74
C PHE A 75 3.38 12.45 9.47
N PRO A 76 2.29 13.16 9.11
CA PRO A 76 1.03 12.53 8.70
C PRO A 76 1.24 11.55 7.53
N SER A 77 0.53 10.42 7.54
CA SER A 77 0.67 9.41 6.50
C SER A 77 -0.68 8.86 6.05
N GLN A 78 -0.78 8.54 4.77
CA GLN A 78 -1.87 7.76 4.15
C GLN A 78 -1.42 6.34 3.77
N ALA A 79 -0.17 5.98 4.09
CA ALA A 79 0.41 4.66 3.84
C ALA A 79 0.26 3.72 5.05
N ASN A 80 0.88 2.55 4.99
CA ASN A 80 0.96 1.59 6.08
C ASN A 80 2.24 1.75 6.93
N PHE A 81 2.83 2.96 6.92
CA PHE A 81 4.00 3.32 7.71
C PHE A 81 3.90 4.80 8.13
N LEU A 82 4.68 5.18 9.13
CA LEU A 82 4.89 6.56 9.56
C LEU A 82 6.34 6.97 9.31
N LEU A 83 6.53 8.20 8.85
CA LEU A 83 7.85 8.84 8.82
C LEU A 83 8.05 9.59 10.14
N ILE A 84 9.17 9.33 10.79
CA ILE A 84 9.52 9.93 12.08
C ILE A 84 10.91 10.58 11.96
N LYS A 85 11.05 11.79 12.47
CA LYS A 85 12.34 12.45 12.67
C LYS A 85 12.65 12.46 14.17
N VAL A 86 13.82 12.01 14.54
CA VAL A 86 14.32 12.10 15.92
C VAL A 86 15.02 13.45 16.08
N ASP A 87 14.51 14.29 16.98
CA ASP A 87 14.98 15.67 17.14
C ASP A 87 16.09 15.80 18.19
N LYS A 88 16.23 14.82 19.09
CA LYS A 88 17.30 14.79 20.13
C LYS A 88 17.79 13.36 20.34
N TYR A 89 19.08 13.22 20.50
CA TYR A 89 19.77 12.04 21.01
C TYR A 89 20.10 12.26 22.47
#